data_4ed1240579e46de4c4babab96f580dc1
#
_entry.id   4ed1240579e46de4c4babab96f580dc1
#
_cell.length_a   1.000
_cell.length_b   1.000
_cell.length_c   1.000
_cell.angle_alpha   90.00
_cell.angle_beta   90.00
_cell.angle_gamma   90.00
#
_symmetry.space_group_name_H-M   'P 1'
#
loop_
_entity.id
_entity.type
_entity.pdbx_description
1 polymer ?
#
loop_
_entity_poly.entity_id
_entity_poly.type
_entity_poly.pdbx_seq_one_letter_code
_entity_poly.pdbx_strand_id
1 'polypeptide(L)'
;MAKKRLITFLIALMSIPLVTIKTVYADDIYSDGKVGEARRVPKDNEFKVCADSNNLPYSNDKGEGFENKIAELLAKEMGKELSYQFWFDRFGFLRNTLNAYRCDYLIGTTTTYDAVDTTKPYYRAGYVWVYRKDRGLNIKDWKSEDLRKSVIGIKDKSPVTVALDDNDLMGNAKPYRIQRDLYASPGELIDDVVSGEVDIAVEWGPLAGYYAKQSGVEMMIVPIPEYEQVKQTGKTLWNISVGVRKRDVERRDEIEAVVMKNRDKILKILDDYGIPYLEPEFSSNLDGYKRHKQ
;
A
#
# COMPACT_ATOMS: atom_id res chain seq x y z
N MET A 1 60.80 -76.45 2.94
CA MET A 1 61.32 -75.09 3.34
C MET A 1 60.47 -74.03 2.63
N ALA A 2 59.44 -73.44 3.31
CA ALA A 2 58.52 -72.48 2.73
C ALA A 2 58.89 -71.09 3.28
N LYS A 3 59.29 -70.17 2.40
CA LYS A 3 59.54 -68.78 2.78
C LYS A 3 58.24 -68.01 2.83
N LYS A 4 57.85 -67.58 4.01
CA LYS A 4 56.72 -66.59 4.21
C LYS A 4 57.20 -65.19 3.79
N ARG A 5 56.56 -64.59 2.82
CA ARG A 5 56.75 -63.17 2.48
C ARG A 5 55.82 -62.38 3.32
N LEU A 6 56.32 -61.46 4.13
CA LEU A 6 55.57 -60.48 4.92
C LEU A 6 55.25 -59.29 3.99
N ILE A 7 53.97 -59.04 3.75
CA ILE A 7 53.50 -57.83 3.00
C ILE A 7 53.13 -56.78 4.04
N THR A 8 53.93 -55.73 4.08
CA THR A 8 53.71 -54.56 4.94
C THR A 8 52.72 -53.64 4.20
N PHE A 9 51.51 -53.52 4.72
CA PHE A 9 50.55 -52.50 4.23
C PHE A 9 50.94 -51.17 4.87
N LEU A 10 51.36 -50.20 4.05
CA LEU A 10 51.47 -48.79 4.41
C LEU A 10 50.03 -48.17 4.34
N ILE A 11 49.49 -47.87 5.51
CA ILE A 11 48.26 -47.05 5.58
C ILE A 11 48.66 -45.60 5.47
N ALA A 12 48.43 -45.00 4.31
CA ALA A 12 48.55 -43.57 4.13
C ALA A 12 47.34 -42.87 4.82
N LEU A 13 47.58 -42.18 5.92
CA LEU A 13 46.59 -41.27 6.52
C LEU A 13 46.40 -40.07 5.58
N MET A 14 45.31 -40.09 4.81
CA MET A 14 44.83 -38.91 4.13
C MET A 14 44.20 -37.98 5.18
N SER A 15 44.86 -36.87 5.48
CA SER A 15 44.33 -35.76 6.24
C SER A 15 43.27 -35.04 5.40
N ILE A 16 42.00 -35.34 5.65
CA ILE A 16 40.89 -34.60 5.08
C ILE A 16 40.87 -33.24 5.79
N PRO A 17 40.97 -32.10 5.07
CA PRO A 17 40.81 -30.79 5.69
C PRO A 17 39.39 -30.67 6.23
N LEU A 18 39.25 -30.34 7.50
CA LEU A 18 37.98 -30.04 8.15
C LEU A 18 37.44 -28.76 7.52
N VAL A 19 36.59 -28.91 6.49
CA VAL A 19 35.81 -27.79 5.97
C VAL A 19 34.80 -27.46 7.05
N THR A 20 35.04 -26.39 7.79
CA THR A 20 34.01 -25.80 8.65
C THR A 20 32.91 -25.25 7.76
N ILE A 21 31.90 -26.06 7.54
CA ILE A 21 30.64 -25.59 6.99
C ILE A 21 30.06 -24.62 8.04
N LYS A 22 30.21 -23.32 7.79
CA LYS A 22 29.35 -22.34 8.48
C LYS A 22 27.93 -22.70 8.09
N THR A 23 27.22 -23.33 9.00
CA THR A 23 25.76 -23.44 8.93
C THR A 23 25.25 -22.01 8.98
N VAL A 24 24.93 -21.46 7.81
CA VAL A 24 24.04 -20.32 7.72
C VAL A 24 22.71 -20.84 8.25
N TYR A 25 22.40 -20.45 9.47
CA TYR A 25 21.10 -20.75 10.04
C TYR A 25 20.07 -20.04 9.16
N ALA A 26 19.16 -20.80 8.61
CA ALA A 26 18.03 -20.34 7.82
C ALA A 26 16.98 -19.62 8.68
N ASP A 27 17.40 -19.03 9.81
CA ASP A 27 16.52 -18.34 10.76
C ASP A 27 16.04 -16.98 10.29
N ASP A 28 16.57 -16.47 9.16
CA ASP A 28 16.20 -15.16 8.64
C ASP A 28 15.06 -15.17 7.60
N ILE A 29 14.58 -16.34 7.17
CA ILE A 29 13.63 -16.41 6.04
C ILE A 29 12.18 -16.71 6.47
N TYR A 30 11.95 -17.35 7.62
CA TYR A 30 10.61 -17.69 8.10
C TYR A 30 10.54 -17.71 9.63
N SER A 31 10.44 -16.55 10.26
CA SER A 31 9.87 -16.51 11.59
C SER A 31 8.35 -16.44 11.46
N ASP A 32 7.67 -17.56 11.56
CA ASP A 32 6.21 -17.67 11.46
C ASP A 32 5.52 -17.29 12.79
N GLY A 33 5.90 -16.16 13.40
CA GLY A 33 5.18 -15.54 14.51
C GLY A 33 4.80 -16.47 15.68
N LYS A 34 5.61 -17.48 15.99
CA LYS A 34 5.37 -18.38 17.12
C LYS A 34 5.52 -17.61 18.43
N VAL A 35 4.60 -17.87 19.33
CA VAL A 35 4.62 -17.38 20.70
C VAL A 35 5.96 -17.74 21.34
N GLY A 36 6.83 -16.74 21.58
CA GLY A 36 8.15 -16.91 22.17
C GLY A 36 9.33 -16.35 21.37
N GLU A 37 9.15 -15.90 20.11
CA GLU A 37 10.21 -15.23 19.38
C GLU A 37 10.53 -13.87 20.01
N ALA A 38 11.84 -13.60 20.20
CA ALA A 38 12.29 -12.32 20.69
C ALA A 38 11.85 -11.21 19.72
N ARG A 39 11.12 -10.22 20.22
CA ARG A 39 10.73 -9.06 19.42
C ARG A 39 12.00 -8.37 18.92
N ARG A 40 12.01 -7.99 17.64
CA ARG A 40 13.10 -7.16 17.11
C ARG A 40 13.23 -5.90 17.99
N VAL A 41 14.45 -5.61 18.41
CA VAL A 41 14.78 -4.34 19.03
C VAL A 41 14.95 -3.31 17.90
N PRO A 42 14.14 -2.23 17.85
CA PRO A 42 14.34 -1.17 16.87
C PRO A 42 15.77 -0.62 16.99
N LYS A 43 16.39 -0.33 15.85
CA LYS A 43 17.69 0.34 15.82
C LYS A 43 17.44 1.84 15.67
N ASP A 44 18.16 2.67 16.42
CA ASP A 44 17.96 4.13 16.41
C ASP A 44 18.25 4.77 15.07
N ASN A 45 19.18 4.19 14.29
CA ASN A 45 19.56 4.66 12.96
C ASN A 45 18.73 4.03 11.83
N GLU A 46 17.72 3.18 12.11
CA GLU A 46 16.93 2.50 11.10
C GLU A 46 15.54 3.13 10.96
N PHE A 47 15.13 3.40 9.70
CA PHE A 47 13.76 3.75 9.32
C PHE A 47 13.14 2.53 8.64
N LYS A 48 12.46 1.69 9.41
CA LYS A 48 11.95 0.41 8.91
C LYS A 48 10.47 0.47 8.58
N VAL A 49 10.15 0.30 7.30
CA VAL A 49 8.80 0.43 6.76
C VAL A 49 8.16 -0.93 6.53
N CYS A 50 6.88 -1.05 6.92
CA CYS A 50 6.02 -2.17 6.53
C CYS A 50 5.46 -1.87 5.13
N ALA A 51 5.73 -2.72 4.15
CA ALA A 51 5.32 -2.51 2.78
C ALA A 51 4.91 -3.82 2.09
N ASP A 52 4.21 -3.71 0.97
CA ASP A 52 3.97 -4.84 0.08
C ASP A 52 5.04 -4.86 -1.01
N SER A 53 5.53 -6.06 -1.33
CA SER A 53 6.56 -6.24 -2.35
C SER A 53 6.04 -6.16 -3.78
N ASN A 54 4.72 -6.16 -3.98
CA ASN A 54 4.09 -6.17 -5.30
C ASN A 54 2.72 -5.47 -5.30
N ASN A 55 2.70 -4.17 -4.97
CA ASN A 55 1.47 -3.38 -4.85
C ASN A 55 1.62 -1.98 -5.48
N LEU A 56 2.06 -1.91 -6.74
CA LEU A 56 2.09 -0.63 -7.45
C LEU A 56 0.66 -0.06 -7.62
N PRO A 57 0.52 1.25 -7.51
CA PRO A 57 1.53 2.32 -7.44
C PRO A 57 2.10 2.59 -6.05
N TYR A 58 1.67 1.90 -4.99
CA TYR A 58 2.06 2.18 -3.60
C TYR A 58 3.50 1.76 -3.32
N SER A 59 3.77 0.47 -3.37
CA SER A 59 5.09 -0.08 -3.06
C SER A 59 5.41 -1.34 -3.87
N ASN A 60 6.70 -1.58 -4.06
CA ASN A 60 7.24 -2.87 -4.48
C ASN A 60 8.64 -3.07 -3.90
N ASP A 61 9.21 -4.27 -4.10
CA ASP A 61 10.55 -4.62 -3.62
C ASP A 61 11.69 -3.91 -4.37
N LYS A 62 11.38 -3.27 -5.51
CA LYS A 62 12.33 -2.48 -6.31
C LYS A 62 12.36 -1.00 -5.91
N GLY A 63 11.49 -0.57 -5.00
CA GLY A 63 11.41 0.82 -4.57
C GLY A 63 10.76 1.75 -5.60
N GLU A 64 9.91 1.23 -6.48
CA GLU A 64 9.32 1.99 -7.60
C GLU A 64 7.97 2.63 -7.26
N GLY A 65 7.34 2.28 -6.15
CA GLY A 65 6.08 2.88 -5.73
C GLY A 65 6.21 4.27 -5.13
N PHE A 66 5.13 5.07 -5.15
CA PHE A 66 5.16 6.41 -4.59
C PHE A 66 5.34 6.40 -3.06
N GLU A 67 4.82 5.38 -2.35
CA GLU A 67 5.06 5.22 -0.91
C GLU A 67 6.51 4.83 -0.62
N ASN A 68 7.18 4.08 -1.52
CA ASN A 68 8.62 3.88 -1.43
C ASN A 68 9.37 5.21 -1.51
N LYS A 69 8.97 6.12 -2.44
CA LYS A 69 9.61 7.44 -2.59
C LYS A 69 9.34 8.34 -1.39
N ILE A 70 8.16 8.28 -0.80
CA ILE A 70 7.86 8.97 0.46
C ILE A 70 8.75 8.41 1.59
N ALA A 71 8.89 7.08 1.69
CA ALA A 71 9.75 6.46 2.70
C ALA A 71 11.23 6.86 2.52
N GLU A 72 11.75 6.90 1.29
CA GLU A 72 13.10 7.39 0.97
C GLU A 72 13.29 8.85 1.43
N LEU A 73 12.32 9.71 1.16
CA LEU A 73 12.34 11.11 1.60
C LEU A 73 12.38 11.22 3.12
N LEU A 74 11.47 10.52 3.82
CA LEU A 74 11.34 10.60 5.27
C LEU A 74 12.58 10.04 5.98
N ALA A 75 13.10 8.89 5.54
CA ALA A 75 14.32 8.30 6.09
C ALA A 75 15.51 9.26 5.95
N LYS A 76 15.67 9.88 4.77
CA LYS A 76 16.71 10.88 4.51
C LYS A 76 16.60 12.10 5.43
N GLU A 77 15.39 12.66 5.59
CA GLU A 77 15.14 13.82 6.43
C GLU A 77 15.35 13.54 7.93
N MET A 78 15.21 12.27 8.34
CA MET A 78 15.50 11.81 9.69
C MET A 78 16.97 11.38 9.88
N GLY A 79 17.77 11.33 8.83
CA GLY A 79 19.15 10.83 8.88
C GLY A 79 19.25 9.35 9.22
N LYS A 80 18.23 8.56 8.86
CA LYS A 80 18.14 7.12 9.17
C LYS A 80 18.30 6.28 7.90
N GLU A 81 18.77 5.05 8.07
CA GLU A 81 18.88 4.06 7.00
C GLU A 81 17.50 3.45 6.70
N LEU A 82 17.06 3.53 5.44
CA LEU A 82 15.79 2.94 5.01
C LEU A 82 15.91 1.42 4.88
N SER A 83 14.97 0.71 5.46
CA SER A 83 14.80 -0.73 5.27
C SER A 83 13.32 -1.10 5.23
N TYR A 84 13.00 -2.28 4.71
CA TYR A 84 11.63 -2.74 4.58
C TYR A 84 11.39 -4.08 5.27
N GLN A 85 10.17 -4.26 5.75
CA GLN A 85 9.55 -5.54 6.00
C GLN A 85 8.44 -5.73 4.99
N PHE A 86 8.64 -6.62 4.03
CA PHE A 86 7.62 -6.92 3.03
C PHE A 86 6.66 -8.01 3.49
N TRP A 87 5.38 -7.79 3.20
CA TRP A 87 4.29 -8.74 3.39
C TRP A 87 3.16 -8.36 2.44
N PHE A 88 2.36 -9.34 1.97
CA PHE A 88 1.20 -9.05 1.13
C PHE A 88 0.14 -8.27 1.89
N ASP A 89 -0.29 -7.12 1.37
CA ASP A 89 -1.29 -6.24 1.99
C ASP A 89 -2.72 -6.75 1.81
N ARG A 90 -2.97 -8.04 2.10
CA ARG A 90 -4.30 -8.63 1.99
C ARG A 90 -4.74 -9.41 3.23
N PHE A 91 -3.85 -10.23 3.80
CA PHE A 91 -4.20 -11.15 4.90
C PHE A 91 -3.24 -10.99 6.06
N GLY A 92 -3.74 -10.32 7.10
CA GLY A 92 -3.00 -10.19 8.35
C GLY A 92 -1.74 -9.33 8.22
N PHE A 93 -1.71 -8.37 7.29
CA PHE A 93 -0.58 -7.49 7.06
C PHE A 93 -0.05 -6.89 8.37
N LEU A 94 -0.87 -6.14 9.13
CA LEU A 94 -0.43 -5.55 10.40
C LEU A 94 -0.02 -6.60 11.43
N ARG A 95 -0.75 -7.72 11.50
CA ARG A 95 -0.43 -8.78 12.46
C ARG A 95 0.95 -9.38 12.21
N ASN A 96 1.35 -9.53 10.94
CA ASN A 96 2.61 -10.15 10.54
C ASN A 96 3.75 -9.16 10.34
N THR A 97 3.49 -7.86 10.43
CA THR A 97 4.47 -6.79 10.22
C THR A 97 4.58 -5.87 11.44
N LEU A 98 3.78 -4.82 11.48
CA LEU A 98 3.82 -3.77 12.51
C LEU A 98 3.57 -4.32 13.92
N ASN A 99 2.52 -5.12 14.10
CA ASN A 99 2.16 -5.70 15.41
C ASN A 99 3.10 -6.83 15.85
N ALA A 100 3.79 -7.46 14.90
CA ALA A 100 4.86 -8.43 15.18
C ALA A 100 6.22 -7.75 15.45
N TYR A 101 6.27 -6.42 15.50
CA TYR A 101 7.49 -5.64 15.69
C TYR A 101 8.57 -5.87 14.63
N ARG A 102 8.18 -6.24 13.41
CA ARG A 102 9.10 -6.47 12.30
C ARG A 102 9.44 -5.19 11.54
N CYS A 103 8.62 -4.16 11.67
CA CYS A 103 8.78 -2.82 11.10
C CYS A 103 8.16 -1.79 12.03
N ASP A 104 8.33 -0.50 11.76
CA ASP A 104 7.98 0.57 12.69
C ASP A 104 7.01 1.58 12.10
N TYR A 105 6.98 1.72 10.79
CA TYR A 105 6.18 2.71 10.07
C TYR A 105 5.32 2.05 9.00
N LEU A 106 4.12 2.59 8.81
CA LEU A 106 3.19 2.24 7.73
C LEU A 106 2.91 3.51 6.93
N ILE A 107 3.37 3.57 5.68
CA ILE A 107 3.10 4.72 4.81
C ILE A 107 1.70 4.56 4.19
N GLY A 108 0.95 5.66 4.06
CA GLY A 108 -0.31 5.65 3.31
C GLY A 108 -1.52 5.03 4.01
N THR A 109 -1.56 4.99 5.33
CA THR A 109 -2.75 4.50 6.05
C THR A 109 -3.83 5.58 6.21
N THR A 110 -5.09 5.17 6.34
CA THR A 110 -6.17 6.10 6.63
C THR A 110 -6.13 6.60 8.07
N THR A 111 -6.39 7.89 8.29
CA THR A 111 -6.32 8.53 9.63
C THR A 111 -7.28 7.90 10.65
N THR A 112 -8.36 7.28 10.20
CA THR A 112 -9.38 6.66 11.07
C THR A 112 -9.18 5.15 11.24
N TYR A 113 -8.01 4.61 10.89
CA TYR A 113 -7.74 3.19 11.04
C TYR A 113 -7.38 2.83 12.49
N ASP A 114 -8.35 2.30 13.22
CA ASP A 114 -8.24 2.02 14.66
C ASP A 114 -7.14 1.02 15.05
N ALA A 115 -6.56 0.31 14.11
CA ALA A 115 -5.53 -0.69 14.40
C ALA A 115 -4.13 -0.09 14.63
N VAL A 116 -3.93 1.20 14.31
CA VAL A 116 -2.67 1.93 14.42
C VAL A 116 -2.88 3.31 15.04
N ASP A 117 -1.82 3.93 15.53
CA ASP A 117 -1.81 5.38 15.80
C ASP A 117 -1.30 6.09 14.55
N THR A 118 -1.94 7.20 14.18
CA THR A 118 -1.63 7.92 12.94
C THR A 118 -1.13 9.33 13.21
N THR A 119 -0.29 9.82 12.31
CA THR A 119 0.06 11.25 12.22
C THR A 119 -1.15 12.08 11.80
N LYS A 120 -1.01 13.41 11.82
CA LYS A 120 -1.90 14.27 11.02
C LYS A 120 -1.83 13.85 9.55
N PRO A 121 -2.96 13.97 8.84
CA PRO A 121 -2.99 13.63 7.42
C PRO A 121 -2.15 14.59 6.58
N TYR A 122 -1.47 14.07 5.57
CA TYR A 122 -0.66 14.88 4.65
C TYR A 122 -1.32 15.04 3.28
N TYR A 123 -2.29 14.22 2.93
CA TYR A 123 -3.19 14.43 1.79
C TYR A 123 -4.53 13.71 2.03
N ARG A 124 -5.51 13.98 1.15
CA ARG A 124 -6.79 13.29 1.13
C ARG A 124 -6.97 12.64 -0.24
N ALA A 125 -7.42 11.40 -0.27
CA ALA A 125 -7.72 10.67 -1.49
C ALA A 125 -9.15 10.13 -1.46
N GLY A 126 -9.71 9.93 -2.66
CA GLY A 126 -11.06 9.42 -2.82
C GLY A 126 -11.24 8.66 -4.12
N TYR A 127 -12.43 8.14 -4.31
CA TYR A 127 -12.84 7.58 -5.58
C TYR A 127 -13.03 8.68 -6.62
N VAL A 128 -12.81 8.32 -7.87
CA VAL A 128 -12.91 9.21 -9.03
C VAL A 128 -13.66 8.52 -10.16
N TRP A 129 -14.32 9.31 -10.99
CA TRP A 129 -14.72 8.88 -12.32
C TRP A 129 -13.54 9.08 -13.27
N VAL A 130 -13.23 8.04 -14.06
CA VAL A 130 -12.16 8.09 -15.06
C VAL A 130 -12.74 7.72 -16.40
N TYR A 131 -12.52 8.53 -17.42
CA TYR A 131 -12.96 8.30 -18.78
C TYR A 131 -12.04 9.01 -19.78
N ARG A 132 -12.05 8.54 -21.01
CA ARG A 132 -11.25 9.16 -22.08
C ARG A 132 -11.79 10.55 -22.39
N LYS A 133 -10.90 11.51 -22.48
CA LYS A 133 -11.26 12.93 -22.75
C LYS A 133 -11.95 13.09 -24.10
N ASP A 134 -11.52 12.30 -25.12
CA ASP A 134 -12.09 12.35 -26.47
C ASP A 134 -13.55 11.86 -26.55
N ARG A 135 -14.08 11.23 -25.47
CA ARG A 135 -15.50 10.85 -25.40
C ARG A 135 -16.43 12.02 -25.17
N GLY A 136 -15.91 13.17 -24.73
CA GLY A 136 -16.69 14.38 -24.51
C GLY A 136 -17.77 14.29 -23.44
N LEU A 137 -17.66 13.35 -22.48
CA LEU A 137 -18.60 13.14 -21.40
C LEU A 137 -18.56 14.30 -20.40
N ASN A 138 -19.71 14.66 -19.85
CA ASN A 138 -19.86 15.71 -18.84
C ASN A 138 -20.42 15.13 -17.53
N ILE A 139 -19.53 14.64 -16.68
CA ILE A 139 -19.86 14.01 -15.41
C ILE A 139 -19.51 14.97 -14.28
N LYS A 140 -20.50 15.30 -13.45
CA LYS A 140 -20.35 16.20 -12.29
C LYS A 140 -20.81 15.58 -10.99
N ASP A 141 -21.81 14.74 -11.05
CA ASP A 141 -22.45 14.07 -9.93
C ASP A 141 -23.09 12.75 -10.37
N TRP A 142 -23.64 12.01 -9.42
CA TRP A 142 -24.33 10.73 -9.67
C TRP A 142 -25.61 10.84 -10.53
N LYS A 143 -26.14 12.03 -10.73
CA LYS A 143 -27.36 12.31 -11.55
C LYS A 143 -27.03 12.69 -12.98
N SER A 144 -25.74 12.83 -13.32
CA SER A 144 -25.30 13.18 -14.67
C SER A 144 -25.84 12.18 -15.69
N GLU A 145 -26.48 12.68 -16.76
CA GLU A 145 -27.11 11.83 -17.76
C GLU A 145 -26.13 10.90 -18.49
N ASP A 146 -24.88 11.33 -18.65
CA ASP A 146 -23.85 10.54 -19.31
C ASP A 146 -23.53 9.26 -18.54
N LEU A 147 -23.68 9.25 -17.20
CA LEU A 147 -23.55 8.01 -16.41
C LEU A 147 -24.63 6.99 -16.79
N ARG A 148 -25.86 7.44 -17.07
CA ARG A 148 -26.98 6.56 -17.41
C ARG A 148 -26.88 5.94 -18.81
N LYS A 149 -26.07 6.54 -19.68
CA LYS A 149 -25.85 6.12 -21.07
C LYS A 149 -24.56 5.33 -21.25
N SER A 150 -23.76 5.19 -20.19
CA SER A 150 -22.41 4.63 -20.21
C SER A 150 -22.36 3.27 -19.52
N VAL A 151 -21.46 2.42 -19.99
CA VAL A 151 -21.02 1.23 -19.25
C VAL A 151 -20.02 1.66 -18.20
N ILE A 152 -20.35 1.40 -16.92
CA ILE A 152 -19.57 1.84 -15.76
C ILE A 152 -18.79 0.66 -15.17
N GLY A 153 -17.48 0.67 -15.30
CA GLY A 153 -16.61 -0.30 -14.64
C GLY A 153 -16.43 0.02 -13.14
N ILE A 154 -16.63 -0.98 -12.28
CA ILE A 154 -16.43 -0.86 -10.83
C ILE A 154 -15.74 -2.08 -10.25
N LYS A 155 -14.98 -1.91 -9.16
CA LYS A 155 -14.53 -3.06 -8.36
C LYS A 155 -15.69 -3.64 -7.56
N ASP A 156 -15.87 -4.95 -7.66
CA ASP A 156 -16.87 -5.70 -6.87
C ASP A 156 -16.72 -5.41 -5.37
N LYS A 157 -17.84 -5.10 -4.71
CA LYS A 157 -17.91 -4.77 -3.28
C LYS A 157 -17.14 -3.51 -2.86
N SER A 158 -16.83 -2.61 -3.80
CA SER A 158 -16.28 -1.32 -3.44
C SER A 158 -17.33 -0.41 -2.77
N PRO A 159 -16.91 0.57 -1.95
CA PRO A 159 -17.83 1.48 -1.28
C PRO A 159 -18.78 2.22 -2.22
N VAL A 160 -18.35 2.48 -3.45
CA VAL A 160 -19.14 3.21 -4.46
C VAL A 160 -20.35 2.43 -4.99
N THR A 161 -20.41 1.12 -4.75
CA THR A 161 -21.56 0.27 -5.13
C THR A 161 -22.88 0.82 -4.53
N VAL A 162 -22.83 1.34 -3.31
CA VAL A 162 -23.99 1.91 -2.64
C VAL A 162 -24.50 3.16 -3.41
N ALA A 163 -23.59 4.03 -3.81
CA ALA A 163 -23.96 5.23 -4.56
C ALA A 163 -24.53 4.90 -5.96
N LEU A 164 -24.02 3.85 -6.62
CA LEU A 164 -24.59 3.36 -7.87
C LEU A 164 -26.00 2.81 -7.68
N ASP A 165 -26.23 2.04 -6.61
CA ASP A 165 -27.55 1.46 -6.30
C ASP A 165 -28.58 2.55 -6.02
N ASP A 166 -28.23 3.49 -5.14
CA ASP A 166 -29.12 4.62 -4.75
C ASP A 166 -29.47 5.57 -5.92
N ASN A 167 -28.68 5.54 -7.00
CA ASN A 167 -28.89 6.35 -8.20
C ASN A 167 -29.39 5.55 -9.41
N ASP A 168 -29.85 4.32 -9.23
CA ASP A 168 -30.35 3.43 -10.29
C ASP A 168 -29.34 3.18 -11.43
N LEU A 169 -28.04 3.10 -11.09
CA LEU A 169 -26.95 2.89 -12.05
C LEU A 169 -26.39 1.46 -12.05
N MET A 170 -26.91 0.58 -11.19
CA MET A 170 -26.41 -0.82 -11.11
C MET A 170 -26.62 -1.61 -12.40
N GLY A 171 -27.66 -1.26 -13.18
CA GLY A 171 -27.89 -1.87 -14.50
C GLY A 171 -26.83 -1.55 -15.56
N ASN A 172 -26.06 -0.49 -15.34
CA ASN A 172 -24.95 -0.05 -16.19
C ASN A 172 -23.59 -0.52 -15.70
N ALA A 173 -23.54 -1.15 -14.51
CA ALA A 173 -22.28 -1.51 -13.86
C ALA A 173 -21.71 -2.83 -14.40
N LYS A 174 -20.44 -2.80 -14.81
CA LYS A 174 -19.61 -3.97 -15.10
C LYS A 174 -18.69 -4.22 -13.91
N PRO A 175 -18.91 -5.30 -13.11
CA PRO A 175 -18.11 -5.57 -11.93
C PRO A 175 -16.79 -6.26 -12.24
N TYR A 176 -15.70 -5.79 -11.63
CA TYR A 176 -14.35 -6.36 -11.70
C TYR A 176 -13.97 -7.01 -10.38
N ARG A 177 -13.45 -8.24 -10.43
CA ARG A 177 -13.05 -9.02 -9.25
C ARG A 177 -11.56 -8.96 -8.95
N ILE A 178 -10.91 -7.89 -9.34
CA ILE A 178 -9.45 -7.69 -9.27
C ILE A 178 -8.88 -7.99 -7.88
N GLN A 179 -9.63 -7.63 -6.82
CA GLN A 179 -9.18 -7.87 -5.45
C GLN A 179 -9.06 -9.35 -5.05
N ARG A 180 -9.63 -10.26 -5.82
CA ARG A 180 -9.62 -11.71 -5.54
C ARG A 180 -8.64 -12.47 -6.42
N ASP A 181 -8.19 -11.87 -7.50
CA ASP A 181 -7.20 -12.43 -8.40
C ASP A 181 -5.83 -11.80 -8.13
N LEU A 182 -4.88 -12.62 -7.69
CA LEU A 182 -3.50 -12.18 -7.45
C LEU A 182 -2.73 -11.91 -8.73
N TYR A 183 -3.23 -12.38 -9.86
CA TYR A 183 -2.60 -12.27 -11.18
C TYR A 183 -3.25 -11.17 -12.02
N ALA A 184 -4.44 -10.67 -11.65
CA ALA A 184 -5.08 -9.57 -12.34
C ALA A 184 -4.26 -8.28 -12.15
N SER A 185 -4.08 -7.52 -13.23
CA SER A 185 -3.47 -6.21 -13.17
C SER A 185 -4.34 -5.27 -12.32
N PRO A 186 -3.78 -4.56 -11.33
CA PRO A 186 -4.54 -3.52 -10.63
C PRO A 186 -5.05 -2.41 -11.57
N GLY A 187 -4.46 -2.28 -12.77
CA GLY A 187 -4.82 -1.33 -13.81
C GLY A 187 -5.89 -1.81 -14.80
N GLU A 188 -6.31 -3.09 -14.74
CA GLU A 188 -7.25 -3.68 -15.70
C GLU A 188 -8.48 -2.81 -15.99
N LEU A 189 -9.05 -2.22 -14.94
CA LEU A 189 -10.21 -1.34 -15.09
C LEU A 189 -9.91 -0.09 -15.93
N ILE A 190 -8.71 0.46 -15.83
CA ILE A 190 -8.28 1.61 -16.65
C ILE A 190 -7.92 1.15 -18.07
N ASP A 191 -7.33 -0.02 -18.23
CA ASP A 191 -7.03 -0.61 -19.54
C ASP A 191 -8.33 -0.82 -20.34
N ASP A 192 -9.42 -1.23 -19.67
CA ASP A 192 -10.73 -1.39 -20.29
C ASP A 192 -11.39 -0.03 -20.67
N VAL A 193 -11.10 1.04 -19.94
CA VAL A 193 -11.48 2.40 -20.38
C VAL A 193 -10.68 2.83 -21.62
N VAL A 194 -9.39 2.50 -21.66
CA VAL A 194 -8.52 2.79 -22.82
C VAL A 194 -9.02 2.09 -24.08
N SER A 195 -9.35 0.80 -23.95
CA SER A 195 -9.85 -0.01 -25.07
C SER A 195 -11.27 0.32 -25.50
N GLY A 196 -12.05 0.95 -24.60
CA GLY A 196 -13.48 1.24 -24.80
C GLY A 196 -14.41 0.08 -24.43
N GLU A 197 -13.94 -0.93 -23.74
CA GLU A 197 -14.73 -2.02 -23.18
C GLU A 197 -15.69 -1.53 -22.08
N VAL A 198 -15.29 -0.47 -21.34
CA VAL A 198 -16.14 0.35 -20.52
C VAL A 198 -15.97 1.83 -20.88
N ASP A 199 -17.00 2.61 -20.72
CA ASP A 199 -16.96 4.04 -21.01
C ASP A 199 -16.34 4.84 -19.88
N ILE A 200 -16.61 4.43 -18.64
CA ILE A 200 -16.23 5.12 -17.39
C ILE A 200 -15.77 4.08 -16.39
N ALA A 201 -14.66 4.34 -15.73
CA ALA A 201 -14.25 3.61 -14.52
C ALA A 201 -14.62 4.42 -13.27
N VAL A 202 -15.12 3.73 -12.24
CA VAL A 202 -15.16 4.27 -10.86
C VAL A 202 -14.07 3.58 -10.07
N GLU A 203 -12.99 4.29 -9.83
CA GLU A 203 -11.78 3.72 -9.24
C GLU A 203 -11.24 4.58 -8.10
N TRP A 204 -10.46 3.97 -7.23
CA TRP A 204 -9.69 4.66 -6.20
C TRP A 204 -8.64 5.59 -6.82
N GLY A 205 -8.67 6.87 -6.45
CA GLY A 205 -7.88 7.92 -7.09
C GLY A 205 -6.41 7.61 -7.32
N PRO A 206 -5.65 7.14 -6.33
CA PRO A 206 -4.26 6.76 -6.53
C PRO A 206 -4.03 5.70 -7.62
N LEU A 207 -4.86 4.67 -7.69
CA LEU A 207 -4.79 3.68 -8.76
C LEU A 207 -5.16 4.30 -10.10
N ALA A 208 -6.28 5.02 -10.12
CA ALA A 208 -6.79 5.68 -11.32
C ALA A 208 -5.77 6.62 -11.96
N GLY A 209 -5.18 7.52 -11.16
CA GLY A 209 -4.22 8.49 -11.65
C GLY A 209 -2.94 7.88 -12.20
N TYR A 210 -2.40 6.90 -11.48
CA TYR A 210 -1.19 6.21 -11.90
C TYR A 210 -1.39 5.47 -13.23
N TYR A 211 -2.40 4.61 -13.33
CA TYR A 211 -2.63 3.84 -14.55
C TYR A 211 -3.12 4.68 -15.73
N ALA A 212 -3.90 5.74 -15.47
CA ALA A 212 -4.24 6.72 -16.49
C ALA A 212 -2.98 7.39 -17.08
N LYS A 213 -2.04 7.80 -16.23
CA LYS A 213 -0.75 8.36 -16.66
C LYS A 213 0.09 7.36 -17.46
N GLN A 214 0.12 6.09 -17.03
CA GLN A 214 0.87 5.04 -17.74
C GLN A 214 0.27 4.67 -19.10
N SER A 215 -1.05 4.83 -19.27
CA SER A 215 -1.73 4.46 -20.53
C SER A 215 -1.31 5.30 -21.72
N GLY A 216 -0.78 6.49 -21.52
CA GLY A 216 -0.47 7.44 -22.57
C GLY A 216 -1.71 8.04 -23.27
N VAL A 217 -2.93 7.70 -22.84
CA VAL A 217 -4.19 8.25 -23.36
C VAL A 217 -4.65 9.40 -22.48
N GLU A 218 -5.12 10.49 -23.09
CA GLU A 218 -5.61 11.64 -22.33
C GLU A 218 -6.93 11.28 -21.62
N MET A 219 -6.89 11.25 -20.29
CA MET A 219 -8.02 10.88 -19.45
C MET A 219 -8.57 12.08 -18.69
N MET A 220 -9.87 12.09 -18.46
CA MET A 220 -10.52 12.93 -17.45
C MET A 220 -10.57 12.13 -16.16
N ILE A 221 -10.08 12.74 -15.07
CA ILE A 221 -10.16 12.18 -13.72
C ILE A 221 -10.96 13.18 -12.88
N VAL A 222 -12.20 12.81 -12.56
CA VAL A 222 -13.13 13.69 -11.87
C VAL A 222 -13.39 13.15 -10.47
N PRO A 223 -13.07 13.90 -9.41
CA PRO A 223 -13.34 13.47 -8.04
C PRO A 223 -14.83 13.22 -7.81
N ILE A 224 -15.15 12.10 -7.16
CA ILE A 224 -16.50 11.81 -6.73
C ILE A 224 -16.79 12.61 -5.47
N PRO A 225 -17.90 13.40 -5.44
CA PRO A 225 -18.30 14.11 -4.23
C PRO A 225 -18.52 13.14 -3.06
N GLU A 226 -18.31 13.62 -1.85
CA GLU A 226 -18.63 12.83 -0.67
C GLU A 226 -20.12 12.46 -0.68
N TYR A 227 -20.40 11.16 -0.50
CA TYR A 227 -21.77 10.67 -0.55
C TYR A 227 -22.38 10.71 0.83
N GLU A 228 -23.29 11.67 1.06
CA GLU A 228 -23.80 12.02 2.40
C GLU A 228 -24.67 10.94 3.04
N GLN A 229 -25.30 10.07 2.23
CA GLN A 229 -26.27 9.09 2.74
C GLN A 229 -25.64 7.86 3.40
N VAL A 230 -24.32 7.70 3.33
CA VAL A 230 -23.66 6.48 3.79
C VAL A 230 -22.74 6.75 4.96
N LYS A 231 -23.26 6.57 6.17
CA LYS A 231 -22.50 6.84 7.40
C LYS A 231 -21.33 5.91 7.67
N GLN A 232 -21.24 4.73 7.06
CA GLN A 232 -20.13 3.77 7.31
C GLN A 232 -19.71 2.92 6.09
N THR A 233 -20.59 2.49 5.23
CA THR A 233 -20.30 1.54 4.14
C THR A 233 -19.99 2.18 2.79
N GLY A 234 -20.34 3.43 2.57
CA GLY A 234 -20.16 4.14 1.30
C GLY A 234 -19.26 5.36 1.38
N LYS A 235 -18.42 5.44 2.38
CA LYS A 235 -17.42 6.50 2.44
C LYS A 235 -16.54 6.44 1.19
N THR A 236 -16.38 7.57 0.52
CA THR A 236 -15.64 7.66 -0.76
C THR A 236 -14.37 8.47 -0.66
N LEU A 237 -14.10 9.13 0.46
CA LEU A 237 -12.96 10.02 0.71
C LEU A 237 -12.30 9.69 2.06
N TRP A 238 -10.97 9.67 2.10
CA TRP A 238 -10.18 9.42 3.31
C TRP A 238 -9.00 10.36 3.41
N ASN A 239 -8.75 10.85 4.62
CA ASN A 239 -7.46 11.45 4.98
C ASN A 239 -6.40 10.37 5.10
N ILE A 240 -5.21 10.62 4.55
CA ILE A 240 -4.09 9.68 4.51
C ILE A 240 -2.94 10.20 5.36
N SER A 241 -2.43 9.30 6.19
CA SER A 241 -1.43 9.55 7.22
C SER A 241 -0.32 8.50 7.23
N VAL A 242 0.73 8.74 7.99
CA VAL A 242 1.69 7.69 8.37
C VAL A 242 1.18 7.02 9.66
N GLY A 243 1.19 5.68 9.69
CA GLY A 243 0.82 4.88 10.85
C GLY A 243 2.03 4.37 11.62
N VAL A 244 1.87 4.27 12.93
CA VAL A 244 2.80 3.60 13.85
C VAL A 244 2.02 2.63 14.74
N ARG A 245 2.71 1.79 15.50
CA ARG A 245 2.05 0.92 16.47
C ARG A 245 1.21 1.71 17.47
N LYS A 246 0.13 1.11 17.91
CA LYS A 246 -0.69 1.66 19.00
C LYS A 246 0.16 1.98 20.23
N ARG A 247 -0.04 3.17 20.79
CA ARG A 247 0.64 3.69 21.99
C ARG A 247 2.13 4.02 21.78
N ASP A 248 2.63 4.00 20.55
CA ASP A 248 3.98 4.47 20.21
C ASP A 248 3.94 5.98 19.91
N VAL A 249 3.55 6.75 20.95
CA VAL A 249 3.27 8.19 20.82
C VAL A 249 4.52 8.98 20.45
N GLU A 250 5.66 8.62 21.03
CA GLU A 250 6.95 9.29 20.76
C GLU A 250 7.32 9.17 19.28
N ARG A 251 7.25 7.95 18.73
CA ARG A 251 7.54 7.68 17.32
C ARG A 251 6.55 8.40 16.40
N ARG A 252 5.25 8.41 16.78
CA ARG A 252 4.23 9.14 16.02
C ARG A 252 4.54 10.62 15.97
N ASP A 253 4.87 11.24 17.09
CA ASP A 253 5.11 12.67 17.16
C ASP A 253 6.41 13.06 16.43
N GLU A 254 7.47 12.22 16.52
CA GLU A 254 8.71 12.39 15.75
C GLU A 254 8.42 12.40 14.24
N ILE A 255 7.74 11.36 13.73
CA ILE A 255 7.47 11.24 12.30
C ILE A 255 6.46 12.28 11.80
N GLU A 256 5.47 12.68 12.63
CA GLU A 256 4.52 13.74 12.28
C GLU A 256 5.24 15.05 11.97
N ALA A 257 6.19 15.44 12.80
CA ALA A 257 6.96 16.66 12.58
C ALA A 257 7.71 16.63 11.24
N VAL A 258 8.31 15.48 10.89
CA VAL A 258 9.04 15.31 9.63
C VAL A 258 8.10 15.31 8.43
N VAL A 259 6.97 14.61 8.51
CA VAL A 259 5.94 14.57 7.47
C VAL A 259 5.39 15.96 7.19
N MET A 260 4.99 16.70 8.23
CA MET A 260 4.43 18.05 8.07
C MET A 260 5.44 19.03 7.51
N LYS A 261 6.70 18.98 7.95
CA LYS A 261 7.79 19.81 7.42
C LYS A 261 8.05 19.57 5.92
N ASN A 262 7.85 18.32 5.45
CA ASN A 262 8.17 17.94 4.08
C ASN A 262 6.93 17.70 3.22
N ARG A 263 5.76 18.16 3.65
CA ARG A 263 4.50 17.93 2.97
C ARG A 263 4.54 18.31 1.49
N ASP A 264 5.09 19.46 1.14
CA ASP A 264 5.16 19.92 -0.25
C ASP A 264 6.01 18.99 -1.13
N LYS A 265 7.10 18.42 -0.57
CA LYS A 265 7.90 17.42 -1.28
C LYS A 265 7.12 16.11 -1.47
N ILE A 266 6.30 15.73 -0.49
CA ILE A 266 5.42 14.55 -0.58
C ILE A 266 4.36 14.79 -1.67
N LEU A 267 3.70 15.94 -1.68
CA LEU A 267 2.72 16.28 -2.72
C LEU A 267 3.35 16.26 -4.11
N LYS A 268 4.59 16.77 -4.24
CA LYS A 268 5.31 16.66 -5.51
C LYS A 268 5.55 15.20 -5.94
N ILE A 269 5.82 14.28 -5.02
CA ILE A 269 5.91 12.85 -5.34
C ILE A 269 4.56 12.35 -5.88
N LEU A 270 3.43 12.74 -5.26
CA LEU A 270 2.11 12.37 -5.75
C LEU A 270 1.88 12.89 -7.18
N ASP A 271 2.23 14.15 -7.45
CA ASP A 271 2.13 14.75 -8.79
C ASP A 271 2.99 13.99 -9.82
N ASP A 272 4.22 13.63 -9.43
CA ASP A 272 5.16 12.88 -10.28
C ASP A 272 4.63 11.48 -10.64
N TYR A 273 3.74 10.92 -9.83
CA TYR A 273 3.05 9.64 -10.08
C TYR A 273 1.66 9.80 -10.71
N GLY A 274 1.17 11.05 -10.87
CA GLY A 274 -0.17 11.33 -11.39
C GLY A 274 -1.28 11.02 -10.38
N ILE A 275 -0.97 10.96 -9.10
CA ILE A 275 -1.93 10.66 -8.04
C ILE A 275 -2.81 11.89 -7.80
N PRO A 276 -4.13 11.82 -8.03
CA PRO A 276 -5.03 12.91 -7.65
C PRO A 276 -5.20 12.96 -6.13
N TYR A 277 -5.10 14.15 -5.58
CA TYR A 277 -5.29 14.37 -4.14
C TYR A 277 -6.09 15.63 -3.87
N LEU A 278 -6.62 15.72 -2.66
CA LEU A 278 -7.31 16.87 -2.10
C LEU A 278 -6.59 17.32 -0.83
N GLU A 279 -6.88 18.54 -0.41
CA GLU A 279 -6.45 19.02 0.90
C GLU A 279 -7.09 18.19 2.02
N PRO A 280 -6.33 17.85 3.08
CA PRO A 280 -6.89 17.19 4.24
C PRO A 280 -7.99 18.01 4.89
N GLU A 281 -9.08 17.37 5.27
CA GLU A 281 -10.08 18.01 6.12
C GLU A 281 -9.81 17.70 7.59
N PHE A 282 -9.61 18.76 8.35
CA PHE A 282 -9.52 18.73 9.81
C PHE A 282 -10.88 19.12 10.39
N SER A 283 -11.91 18.25 10.24
CA SER A 283 -13.15 18.52 10.94
C SER A 283 -12.97 18.22 12.41
N SER A 284 -13.45 19.14 13.26
CA SER A 284 -13.50 18.96 14.72
C SER A 284 -14.30 17.72 15.15
N ASN A 285 -15.10 17.14 14.26
CA ASN A 285 -15.88 15.94 14.46
C ASN A 285 -15.23 14.64 13.92
N LEU A 286 -14.18 14.75 13.10
CA LEU A 286 -13.34 13.61 12.70
C LEU A 286 -12.19 13.35 13.69
N ASP A 287 -12.00 14.24 14.65
CA ASP A 287 -11.23 14.00 15.86
C ASP A 287 -11.97 13.01 16.78
N GLY A 288 -12.39 11.88 16.24
CA GLY A 288 -12.64 10.64 16.99
C GLY A 288 -11.40 10.16 17.72
N TYR A 289 -10.33 10.90 17.63
CA TYR A 289 -9.14 10.81 18.45
C TYR A 289 -9.45 11.39 19.83
N LYS A 290 -10.25 10.66 20.60
CA LYS A 290 -10.21 10.81 22.04
C LYS A 290 -8.79 10.46 22.46
N ARG A 291 -7.95 11.50 22.61
CA ARG A 291 -6.75 11.37 23.41
C ARG A 291 -7.23 10.79 24.73
N HIS A 292 -6.96 9.52 24.98
CA HIS A 292 -7.11 8.98 26.29
C HIS A 292 -6.14 9.79 27.15
N LYS A 293 -6.67 10.82 27.81
CA LYS A 293 -5.99 11.44 28.93
C LYS A 293 -5.79 10.33 29.93
N GLN A 294 -4.52 10.06 30.27
CA GLN A 294 -4.12 9.33 31.45
C GLN A 294 -4.62 10.06 32.68
#